data_25cb79a52a44f9a72fe36b7abfe73cdd
#
_entry.id   25cb79a52a44f9a72fe36b7abfe73cdd
#
_cell.length_a   1.000
_cell.length_b   1.000
_cell.length_c   1.000
_cell.angle_alpha   90.00
_cell.angle_beta   90.00
_cell.angle_gamma   90.00
#
_symmetry.space_group_name_H-M   'P 1'
#
loop_
_entity.id
_entity.type
_entity.pdbx_description
1 polymer ?
#
loop_
_entity_poly.entity_id
_entity_poly.type
_entity_poly.pdbx_seq_one_letter_code
_entity_poly.pdbx_strand_id
1 'polypeptide(L)'
;MKKINNKSLIILLGGKGTRFSDLNSSPKQLMILNKHTILMNIIINYRKNGINNFILPLGNKKQYFVKFFSKRIIKKYNLNIVDVKKFKLEQNKTNIILFDAGERTSKNKRILKALNYIEFPYFFVTYGDGVANLNIKKSIKEFEKSQKPTLVCSKKINSNYGHLRIKNNLVNKFLEKPILPDPINIGFYIFKKTLFEKLGKKFESLENDLLPHLSKKNLLKNYDHKGYFFNFDSKNDFKNMQRTSKSFLRYL
;
A
#
# COMPACT_ATOMS: atom_id res chain seq x y z
N MET A 1 26.05 19.72 -0.87
CA MET A 1 25.24 18.93 0.07
C MET A 1 24.40 17.93 -0.72
N LYS A 2 24.58 16.62 -0.57
CA LYS A 2 23.70 15.60 -1.17
C LYS A 2 22.29 15.82 -0.60
N LYS A 3 21.29 16.14 -1.45
CA LYS A 3 19.89 16.21 -1.04
C LYS A 3 19.53 14.88 -0.37
N ILE A 4 19.26 14.92 0.92
CA ILE A 4 18.81 13.76 1.69
C ILE A 4 17.49 13.33 1.07
N ASN A 5 17.42 12.08 0.62
CA ASN A 5 16.24 11.54 -0.05
C ASN A 5 15.21 11.14 0.99
N ASN A 6 14.54 12.13 1.60
CA ASN A 6 13.57 11.97 2.70
C ASN A 6 12.18 11.53 2.21
N LYS A 7 12.11 10.76 1.11
CA LYS A 7 10.84 10.20 0.64
C LYS A 7 10.25 9.25 1.65
N SER A 8 8.95 9.36 1.86
CA SER A 8 8.23 8.58 2.88
C SER A 8 7.12 7.74 2.25
N LEU A 9 6.93 6.53 2.80
CA LEU A 9 5.80 5.66 2.52
C LEU A 9 4.88 5.58 3.74
N ILE A 10 3.62 5.90 3.56
CA ILE A 10 2.56 5.59 4.53
C ILE A 10 2.04 4.19 4.22
N ILE A 11 2.10 3.28 5.21
CA ILE A 11 1.49 1.95 5.12
C ILE A 11 0.24 1.94 5.99
N LEU A 12 -0.93 1.86 5.36
CA LEU A 12 -2.22 1.87 6.06
C LEU A 12 -2.46 0.54 6.75
N LEU A 13 -2.35 0.52 8.07
CA LEU A 13 -2.55 -0.63 8.94
C LEU A 13 -3.79 -0.41 9.82
N GLY A 14 -4.41 -1.51 10.28
CA GLY A 14 -5.49 -1.43 11.28
C GLY A 14 -6.91 -1.41 10.72
N GLY A 15 -7.14 -1.99 9.55
CA GLY A 15 -8.47 -2.41 9.12
C GLY A 15 -9.01 -3.52 10.03
N LYS A 16 -10.35 -3.65 10.13
CA LYS A 16 -11.00 -4.67 10.99
C LYS A 16 -10.60 -6.11 10.64
N GLY A 17 -10.21 -6.38 9.39
CA GLY A 17 -9.72 -7.70 8.95
C GLY A 17 -10.71 -8.86 9.13
N THR A 18 -12.01 -8.56 9.19
CA THR A 18 -13.09 -9.49 9.56
C THR A 18 -13.20 -10.73 8.66
N ARG A 19 -12.73 -10.63 7.41
CA ARG A 19 -12.77 -11.75 6.45
C ARG A 19 -11.64 -12.77 6.63
N PHE A 20 -10.61 -12.44 7.36
CA PHE A 20 -9.37 -13.23 7.40
C PHE A 20 -9.11 -13.92 8.74
N SER A 21 -9.66 -13.43 9.84
CA SER A 21 -9.26 -13.89 11.17
C SER A 21 -10.38 -13.87 12.18
N ASP A 22 -10.40 -14.87 13.06
CA ASP A 22 -11.06 -14.80 14.34
C ASP A 22 -10.57 -13.57 15.12
N LEU A 23 -11.42 -12.99 15.97
CA LEU A 23 -11.19 -11.74 16.69
C LEU A 23 -9.85 -11.69 17.44
N ASN A 24 -9.31 -12.86 17.83
CA ASN A 24 -8.07 -13.01 18.61
C ASN A 24 -6.82 -13.33 17.79
N SER A 25 -6.90 -13.44 16.45
CA SER A 25 -5.74 -13.79 15.64
C SER A 25 -4.86 -12.59 15.30
N SER A 26 -3.57 -12.86 15.07
CA SER A 26 -2.57 -11.87 14.62
C SER A 26 -3.01 -11.18 13.33
N PRO A 27 -2.69 -9.88 13.12
CA PRO A 27 -2.96 -9.20 11.87
C PRO A 27 -2.34 -9.93 10.67
N LYS A 28 -3.10 -10.05 9.57
CA LYS A 28 -2.62 -10.70 8.33
C LYS A 28 -1.32 -10.12 7.81
N GLN A 29 -1.07 -8.84 8.02
CA GLN A 29 0.15 -8.14 7.64
C GLN A 29 1.42 -8.69 8.31
N LEU A 30 1.26 -9.38 9.45
CA LEU A 30 2.36 -10.01 10.19
C LEU A 30 2.54 -11.49 9.84
N MET A 31 1.72 -12.05 8.94
CA MET A 31 1.91 -13.42 8.45
C MET A 31 3.18 -13.53 7.61
N ILE A 32 3.87 -14.66 7.76
CA ILE A 32 5.13 -14.92 7.07
C ILE A 32 4.84 -15.31 5.62
N LEU A 33 5.39 -14.53 4.71
CA LEU A 33 5.39 -14.75 3.29
C LEU A 33 6.84 -15.00 2.85
N ASN A 34 7.20 -16.24 2.57
CA ASN A 34 8.57 -16.66 2.36
C ASN A 34 9.44 -16.45 3.63
N LYS A 35 10.45 -15.59 3.58
CA LYS A 35 11.40 -15.32 4.68
C LYS A 35 10.99 -14.14 5.57
N HIS A 36 10.02 -13.34 5.15
CA HIS A 36 9.63 -12.09 5.79
C HIS A 36 8.11 -12.04 6.01
N THR A 37 7.65 -11.19 6.93
CA THR A 37 6.21 -10.89 7.00
C THR A 37 5.76 -10.09 5.78
N ILE A 38 4.45 -10.09 5.49
CA ILE A 38 3.88 -9.25 4.41
C ILE A 38 4.32 -7.79 4.58
N LEU A 39 4.22 -7.26 5.80
CA LEU A 39 4.65 -5.90 6.12
C LEU A 39 6.13 -5.67 5.81
N MET A 40 7.02 -6.60 6.20
CA MET A 40 8.45 -6.46 5.93
C MET A 40 8.78 -6.60 4.45
N ASN A 41 8.06 -7.43 3.69
CA ASN A 41 8.22 -7.50 2.23
C ASN A 41 7.92 -6.15 1.56
N ILE A 42 6.85 -5.46 1.99
CA ILE A 42 6.54 -4.10 1.52
C ILE A 42 7.69 -3.14 1.85
N ILE A 43 8.14 -3.10 3.11
CA ILE A 43 9.22 -2.22 3.57
C ILE A 43 10.51 -2.49 2.78
N ILE A 44 10.91 -3.75 2.61
CA ILE A 44 12.13 -4.14 1.89
C ILE A 44 12.07 -3.71 0.44
N ASN A 45 10.93 -3.90 -0.25
CA ASN A 45 10.76 -3.51 -1.65
C ASN A 45 10.94 -2.00 -1.84
N TYR A 46 10.32 -1.18 -1.00
CA TYR A 46 10.47 0.28 -1.08
C TYR A 46 11.88 0.74 -0.68
N ARG A 47 12.49 0.14 0.35
CA ARG A 47 13.86 0.41 0.76
C ARG A 47 14.88 0.16 -0.35
N LYS A 48 14.77 -0.96 -1.09
CA LYS A 48 15.60 -1.26 -2.27
C LYS A 48 15.54 -0.17 -3.35
N ASN A 49 14.47 0.64 -3.34
CA ASN A 49 14.27 1.75 -4.26
C ASN A 49 14.56 3.13 -3.65
N GLY A 50 15.25 3.16 -2.50
CA GLY A 50 15.76 4.39 -1.87
C GLY A 50 14.73 5.12 -1.00
N ILE A 51 13.62 4.46 -0.59
CA ILE A 51 12.66 5.01 0.35
C ILE A 51 12.96 4.40 1.71
N ASN A 52 13.40 5.23 2.66
CA ASN A 52 13.86 4.78 3.97
C ASN A 52 12.96 5.20 5.15
N ASN A 53 11.93 6.00 4.91
CA ASN A 53 11.02 6.47 5.96
C ASN A 53 9.65 5.82 5.77
N PHE A 54 9.21 5.07 6.77
CA PHE A 54 7.95 4.33 6.75
C PHE A 54 7.07 4.79 7.91
N ILE A 55 5.89 5.29 7.58
CA ILE A 55 4.93 5.84 8.53
C ILE A 55 3.76 4.87 8.64
N LEU A 56 3.52 4.37 9.83
CA LEU A 56 2.54 3.32 10.12
C LEU A 56 1.47 3.87 11.07
N PRO A 57 0.41 4.50 10.55
CA PRO A 57 -0.73 4.94 11.36
C PRO A 57 -1.53 3.73 11.83
N LEU A 58 -1.37 3.38 13.10
CA LEU A 58 -1.98 2.22 13.72
C LEU A 58 -3.44 2.46 14.09
N GLY A 59 -4.23 1.41 14.10
CA GLY A 59 -5.62 1.39 14.54
C GLY A 59 -5.93 0.10 15.30
N ASN A 60 -6.91 -0.68 14.81
CA ASN A 60 -7.23 -1.98 15.38
C ASN A 60 -5.98 -2.86 15.48
N LYS A 61 -5.88 -3.62 16.60
CA LYS A 61 -4.77 -4.55 16.84
C LYS A 61 -3.38 -3.87 16.89
N LYS A 62 -3.30 -2.58 17.23
CA LYS A 62 -2.04 -1.82 17.32
C LYS A 62 -0.98 -2.50 18.18
N GLN A 63 -1.37 -3.17 19.26
CA GLN A 63 -0.45 -3.87 20.17
C GLN A 63 0.38 -4.95 19.46
N TYR A 64 -0.16 -5.62 18.44
CA TYR A 64 0.58 -6.62 17.67
C TYR A 64 1.69 -5.99 16.83
N PHE A 65 1.45 -4.83 16.23
CA PHE A 65 2.46 -4.11 15.45
C PHE A 65 3.56 -3.55 16.34
N VAL A 66 3.20 -2.97 17.50
CA VAL A 66 4.19 -2.49 18.49
C VAL A 66 5.07 -3.65 18.97
N LYS A 67 4.46 -4.78 19.36
CA LYS A 67 5.20 -5.98 19.80
C LYS A 67 6.06 -6.58 18.70
N PHE A 68 5.63 -6.49 17.43
CA PHE A 68 6.38 -7.00 16.28
C PHE A 68 7.75 -6.33 16.14
N PHE A 69 7.85 -5.02 16.34
CA PHE A 69 9.12 -4.28 16.27
C PHE A 69 9.97 -4.46 17.54
N SER A 70 10.21 -5.71 17.92
CA SER A 70 11.08 -6.11 19.03
C SER A 70 12.55 -5.82 18.73
N LYS A 71 13.41 -5.84 19.79
CA LYS A 71 14.87 -5.66 19.65
C LYS A 71 15.47 -6.59 18.58
N ARG A 72 15.00 -7.85 18.50
CA ARG A 72 15.46 -8.81 17.48
C ARG A 72 15.14 -8.37 16.06
N ILE A 73 13.91 -7.89 15.81
CA ILE A 73 13.48 -7.40 14.48
C ILE A 73 14.23 -6.12 14.12
N ILE A 74 14.36 -5.19 15.05
CA ILE A 74 15.10 -3.94 14.88
C ILE A 74 16.54 -4.23 14.44
N LYS A 75 17.26 -5.11 15.13
CA LYS A 75 18.62 -5.51 14.79
C LYS A 75 18.70 -6.22 13.43
N LYS A 76 17.81 -7.21 13.19
CA LYS A 76 17.80 -8.01 11.95
C LYS A 76 17.66 -7.15 10.68
N TYR A 77 16.85 -6.09 10.71
CA TYR A 77 16.56 -5.28 9.54
C TYR A 77 17.21 -3.89 9.55
N ASN A 78 18.07 -3.60 10.54
CA ASN A 78 18.71 -2.29 10.73
C ASN A 78 17.68 -1.15 10.76
N LEU A 79 16.72 -1.24 11.69
CA LEU A 79 15.64 -0.28 11.84
C LEU A 79 15.99 0.79 12.88
N ASN A 80 15.44 1.98 12.69
CA ASN A 80 15.32 3.02 13.70
C ASN A 80 13.83 3.21 14.01
N ILE A 81 13.41 2.90 15.23
CA ILE A 81 12.04 3.20 15.67
C ILE A 81 12.02 4.64 16.16
N VAL A 82 11.38 5.48 15.38
CA VAL A 82 11.36 6.93 15.63
C VAL A 82 10.40 7.25 16.76
N ASP A 83 10.92 7.92 17.80
CA ASP A 83 10.09 8.52 18.83
C ASP A 83 9.33 9.72 18.21
N VAL A 84 8.02 9.60 18.13
CA VAL A 84 7.17 10.63 17.50
C VAL A 84 7.21 11.99 18.20
N LYS A 85 7.60 12.02 19.49
CA LYS A 85 7.75 13.27 20.25
C LYS A 85 9.05 14.00 19.91
N LYS A 86 10.11 13.26 19.61
CA LYS A 86 11.43 13.82 19.27
C LYS A 86 11.67 13.92 17.77
N PHE A 87 10.97 13.12 16.96
CA PHE A 87 11.00 13.01 15.50
C PHE A 87 12.40 13.15 14.89
N LYS A 88 13.31 12.23 15.27
CA LYS A 88 14.67 12.19 14.74
C LYS A 88 14.85 11.01 13.77
N LEU A 89 15.11 11.30 12.48
CA LEU A 89 15.42 10.32 11.46
C LEU A 89 16.91 10.00 11.43
N GLU A 90 17.26 8.74 11.22
CA GLU A 90 18.64 8.29 11.03
C GLU A 90 18.88 7.99 9.54
N GLN A 91 19.92 8.62 8.96
CA GLN A 91 20.18 8.55 7.51
C GLN A 91 20.55 7.16 6.99
N ASN A 92 21.28 6.37 7.79
CA ASN A 92 21.81 5.07 7.41
C ASN A 92 20.91 3.89 7.84
N LYS A 93 19.72 4.20 8.37
CA LYS A 93 18.76 3.18 8.83
C LYS A 93 17.43 3.29 8.09
N THR A 94 16.63 2.26 8.25
CA THR A 94 15.23 2.28 7.88
C THR A 94 14.43 2.85 9.03
N ASN A 95 13.88 4.04 8.85
CA ASN A 95 13.11 4.73 9.89
C ASN A 95 11.66 4.23 9.89
N ILE A 96 11.19 3.79 11.03
CA ILE A 96 9.81 3.34 11.25
C ILE A 96 9.14 4.27 12.24
N ILE A 97 8.14 4.99 11.79
CA ILE A 97 7.33 5.91 12.59
C ILE A 97 6.01 5.23 12.89
N LEU A 98 5.80 4.85 14.15
CA LEU A 98 4.58 4.22 14.64
C LEU A 98 3.80 5.24 15.47
N PHE A 99 2.52 5.44 15.18
CA PHE A 99 1.66 6.23 16.04
C PHE A 99 0.22 5.70 16.04
N ASP A 100 -0.49 5.94 17.14
CA ASP A 100 -1.90 5.59 17.24
C ASP A 100 -2.76 6.60 16.49
N ALA A 101 -3.33 6.18 15.39
CA ALA A 101 -4.22 7.01 14.59
C ALA A 101 -5.69 6.94 15.06
N GLY A 102 -6.02 5.99 15.94
CA GLY A 102 -7.36 5.68 16.40
C GLY A 102 -8.04 4.56 15.60
N GLU A 103 -8.80 3.72 16.31
CA GLU A 103 -9.41 2.53 15.70
C GLU A 103 -10.48 2.86 14.67
N ARG A 104 -11.31 3.86 14.94
CA ARG A 104 -12.43 4.29 14.07
C ARG A 104 -12.03 5.36 13.05
N THR A 105 -10.75 5.70 12.98
CA THR A 105 -10.24 6.73 12.06
C THR A 105 -10.22 6.19 10.63
N SER A 106 -10.83 6.93 9.70
CA SER A 106 -10.82 6.60 8.27
C SER A 106 -9.42 6.58 7.68
N LYS A 107 -9.25 5.91 6.53
CA LYS A 107 -7.95 5.86 5.83
C LYS A 107 -7.46 7.27 5.51
N ASN A 108 -8.35 8.13 5.03
CA ASN A 108 -8.05 9.50 4.66
C ASN A 108 -7.53 10.32 5.86
N LYS A 109 -8.22 10.24 7.00
CA LYS A 109 -7.77 10.90 8.24
C LYS A 109 -6.46 10.34 8.78
N ARG A 110 -6.18 9.04 8.59
CA ARG A 110 -4.89 8.43 8.95
C ARG A 110 -3.75 9.00 8.11
N ILE A 111 -3.98 9.19 6.81
CA ILE A 111 -2.99 9.83 5.93
C ILE A 111 -2.76 11.28 6.38
N LEU A 112 -3.83 12.05 6.66
CA LEU A 112 -3.70 13.43 7.15
C LEU A 112 -2.85 13.54 8.40
N LYS A 113 -3.09 12.67 9.41
CA LYS A 113 -2.27 12.64 10.62
C LYS A 113 -0.80 12.27 10.33
N ALA A 114 -0.55 11.44 9.33
CA ALA A 114 0.80 11.03 8.92
C ALA A 114 1.58 12.15 8.22
N LEU A 115 0.91 13.16 7.65
CA LEU A 115 1.58 14.29 6.97
C LEU A 115 2.52 15.08 7.90
N ASN A 116 2.28 15.06 9.21
CA ASN A 116 3.15 15.71 10.21
C ASN A 116 4.57 15.14 10.22
N TYR A 117 4.77 13.93 9.68
CA TYR A 117 6.06 13.22 9.63
C TYR A 117 6.64 13.18 8.22
N ILE A 118 6.13 13.99 7.28
CA ILE A 118 6.56 14.02 5.89
C ILE A 118 7.17 15.38 5.58
N GLU A 119 8.46 15.37 5.22
CA GLU A 119 9.22 16.56 4.83
C GLU A 119 9.28 16.75 3.31
N PHE A 120 9.17 15.65 2.54
CA PHE A 120 9.31 15.68 1.07
C PHE A 120 8.02 16.19 0.39
N PRO A 121 8.10 16.87 -0.78
CA PRO A 121 6.94 17.46 -1.45
C PRO A 121 5.87 16.46 -1.90
N TYR A 122 6.21 15.17 -1.99
CA TYR A 122 5.27 14.10 -2.28
C TYR A 122 5.58 12.87 -1.44
N PHE A 123 4.61 11.99 -1.29
CA PHE A 123 4.72 10.78 -0.49
C PHE A 123 3.99 9.62 -1.15
N PHE A 124 4.34 8.42 -0.72
CA PHE A 124 3.72 7.19 -1.15
C PHE A 124 2.68 6.73 -0.14
N VAL A 125 1.63 6.09 -0.63
CA VAL A 125 0.64 5.40 0.21
C VAL A 125 0.44 3.99 -0.33
N THR A 126 0.37 3.01 0.56
CA THR A 126 -0.06 1.65 0.21
C THR A 126 -0.87 1.02 1.34
N TYR A 127 -1.65 0.00 0.96
CA TYR A 127 -2.28 -0.87 1.95
C TYR A 127 -1.28 -1.90 2.47
N GLY A 128 -1.44 -2.29 3.74
CA GLY A 128 -0.52 -3.24 4.37
C GLY A 128 -0.78 -4.72 4.02
N ASP A 129 -1.73 -5.00 3.13
CA ASP A 129 -2.20 -6.35 2.78
C ASP A 129 -2.04 -6.72 1.31
N GLY A 130 -1.52 -5.81 0.50
CA GLY A 130 -1.18 -6.05 -0.89
C GLY A 130 0.33 -6.08 -1.12
N VAL A 131 0.81 -7.03 -1.92
CA VAL A 131 2.22 -7.14 -2.30
C VAL A 131 2.34 -7.13 -3.82
N ALA A 132 3.25 -6.28 -4.34
CA ALA A 132 3.54 -6.18 -5.77
C ALA A 132 5.04 -6.02 -6.01
N ASN A 133 5.53 -6.52 -7.14
CA ASN A 133 6.88 -6.19 -7.61
C ASN A 133 6.88 -4.86 -8.39
N LEU A 134 6.34 -3.83 -7.75
CA LEU A 134 6.18 -2.51 -8.36
C LEU A 134 7.54 -1.90 -8.71
N ASN A 135 7.68 -1.42 -9.95
CA ASN A 135 8.83 -0.63 -10.34
C ASN A 135 8.67 0.82 -9.83
N ILE A 136 9.09 1.02 -8.58
CA ILE A 136 8.93 2.29 -7.86
C ILE A 136 9.68 3.42 -8.57
N LYS A 137 10.89 3.17 -9.09
CA LYS A 137 11.67 4.19 -9.84
C LYS A 137 10.91 4.65 -11.09
N LYS A 138 10.32 3.70 -11.84
CA LYS A 138 9.52 4.02 -13.02
C LYS A 138 8.24 4.77 -12.64
N SER A 139 7.55 4.36 -11.58
CA SER A 139 6.34 5.06 -11.12
C SER A 139 6.63 6.51 -10.68
N ILE A 140 7.77 6.76 -10.02
CA ILE A 140 8.23 8.11 -9.68
C ILE A 140 8.45 8.93 -10.97
N LYS A 141 9.19 8.38 -11.94
CA LYS A 141 9.47 9.06 -13.21
C LYS A 141 8.16 9.41 -13.95
N GLU A 142 7.20 8.50 -14.00
CA GLU A 142 5.89 8.75 -14.62
C GLU A 142 5.09 9.80 -13.84
N PHE A 143 5.15 9.79 -12.52
CA PHE A 143 4.51 10.80 -11.68
C PHE A 143 5.08 12.19 -11.93
N GLU A 144 6.40 12.34 -11.86
CA GLU A 144 7.10 13.62 -12.06
C GLU A 144 6.87 14.16 -13.48
N LYS A 145 6.95 13.30 -14.52
CA LYS A 145 6.69 13.68 -15.92
C LYS A 145 5.25 14.13 -16.15
N SER A 146 4.29 13.52 -15.46
CA SER A 146 2.86 13.80 -15.70
C SER A 146 2.42 15.18 -15.24
N GLN A 147 3.19 15.83 -14.35
CA GLN A 147 2.83 17.07 -13.64
C GLN A 147 1.51 16.99 -12.86
N LYS A 148 0.86 15.82 -12.83
CA LYS A 148 -0.36 15.61 -12.06
C LYS A 148 -0.03 15.50 -10.56
N PRO A 149 -0.92 15.95 -9.68
CA PRO A 149 -0.65 15.93 -8.23
C PRO A 149 -0.84 14.55 -7.59
N THR A 150 -1.38 13.59 -8.34
CA THR A 150 -1.64 12.23 -7.83
C THR A 150 -1.36 11.20 -8.91
N LEU A 151 -0.79 10.05 -8.47
CA LEU A 151 -0.67 8.85 -9.29
C LEU A 151 -1.30 7.67 -8.56
N VAL A 152 -2.08 6.86 -9.28
CA VAL A 152 -2.60 5.57 -8.84
C VAL A 152 -2.01 4.44 -9.68
N CYS A 153 -1.61 3.36 -9.02
CA CYS A 153 -1.20 2.16 -9.74
C CYS A 153 -2.41 1.27 -10.01
N SER A 154 -2.53 0.81 -11.24
CA SER A 154 -3.56 -0.13 -11.67
C SER A 154 -2.97 -1.40 -12.27
N LYS A 155 -3.79 -2.43 -12.37
CA LYS A 155 -3.43 -3.69 -13.02
C LYS A 155 -4.65 -4.33 -13.68
N LYS A 156 -4.47 -4.84 -14.90
CA LYS A 156 -5.45 -5.76 -15.49
C LYS A 156 -5.37 -7.10 -14.79
N ILE A 157 -6.53 -7.63 -14.43
CA ILE A 157 -6.68 -8.95 -13.79
C ILE A 157 -7.68 -9.79 -14.54
N ASN A 158 -7.60 -11.11 -14.34
CA ASN A 158 -8.64 -12.01 -14.82
C ASN A 158 -9.86 -11.93 -13.91
N SER A 159 -11.04 -12.11 -14.47
CA SER A 159 -12.25 -12.38 -13.70
C SER A 159 -12.10 -13.67 -12.91
N ASN A 160 -12.73 -13.74 -11.74
CA ASN A 160 -12.86 -15.00 -11.00
C ASN A 160 -14.00 -15.89 -11.55
N TYR A 161 -14.80 -15.37 -12.48
CA TYR A 161 -16.02 -15.98 -13.02
C TYR A 161 -15.99 -16.05 -14.53
N GLY A 162 -16.77 -16.99 -15.11
CA GLY A 162 -17.11 -17.00 -16.51
C GLY A 162 -17.99 -15.78 -16.88
N HIS A 163 -17.73 -15.18 -18.05
CA HIS A 163 -18.49 -14.06 -18.59
C HIS A 163 -19.33 -14.51 -19.76
N LEU A 164 -20.56 -14.00 -19.81
CA LEU A 164 -21.50 -14.30 -20.86
C LEU A 164 -21.70 -13.07 -21.76
N ARG A 165 -21.72 -13.26 -23.08
CA ARG A 165 -22.32 -12.28 -24.00
C ARG A 165 -23.68 -12.77 -24.36
N ILE A 166 -24.69 -11.95 -24.09
CA ILE A 166 -26.11 -12.28 -24.28
C ILE A 166 -26.67 -11.42 -25.40
N LYS A 167 -27.41 -12.03 -26.33
CA LYS A 167 -28.21 -11.35 -27.35
C LYS A 167 -29.55 -12.06 -27.44
N ASN A 168 -30.65 -11.30 -27.34
CA ASN A 168 -32.01 -11.81 -27.38
C ASN A 168 -32.26 -13.00 -26.40
N ASN A 169 -31.80 -12.86 -25.14
CA ASN A 169 -31.84 -13.89 -24.10
C ASN A 169 -31.07 -15.20 -24.40
N LEU A 170 -30.30 -15.25 -25.48
CA LEU A 170 -29.46 -16.38 -25.81
C LEU A 170 -27.99 -16.04 -25.52
N VAL A 171 -27.28 -16.98 -24.91
CA VAL A 171 -25.83 -16.88 -24.71
C VAL A 171 -25.13 -17.14 -26.04
N ASN A 172 -24.59 -16.09 -26.66
CA ASN A 172 -23.85 -16.20 -27.91
C ASN A 172 -22.34 -16.36 -27.76
N LYS A 173 -21.81 -16.09 -26.54
CA LYS A 173 -20.42 -16.35 -26.20
C LYS A 173 -20.24 -16.59 -24.71
N PHE A 174 -19.50 -17.64 -24.35
CA PHE A 174 -18.99 -17.94 -23.01
C PHE A 174 -17.50 -17.70 -22.97
N LEU A 175 -17.00 -16.97 -21.95
CA LEU A 175 -15.59 -16.66 -21.74
C LEU A 175 -15.21 -17.07 -20.33
N GLU A 176 -14.45 -18.15 -20.17
CA GLU A 176 -14.00 -18.59 -18.86
C GLU A 176 -12.88 -17.67 -18.33
N LYS A 177 -13.13 -17.03 -17.21
CA LYS A 177 -12.17 -16.16 -16.48
C LYS A 177 -11.40 -15.19 -17.39
N PRO A 178 -12.07 -14.39 -18.22
CA PRO A 178 -11.39 -13.50 -19.14
C PRO A 178 -10.64 -12.39 -18.41
N ILE A 179 -9.68 -11.78 -19.08
CA ILE A 179 -9.10 -10.52 -18.60
C ILE A 179 -10.19 -9.45 -18.59
N LEU A 180 -10.36 -8.79 -17.46
CA LEU A 180 -11.31 -7.68 -17.33
C LEU A 180 -10.91 -6.52 -18.27
N PRO A 181 -11.88 -5.86 -18.93
CA PRO A 181 -11.60 -4.75 -19.84
C PRO A 181 -10.93 -3.59 -19.10
N ASP A 182 -11.44 -3.26 -17.91
CA ASP A 182 -10.92 -2.18 -17.08
C ASP A 182 -9.93 -2.70 -16.04
N PRO A 183 -8.79 -1.99 -15.84
CA PRO A 183 -7.84 -2.33 -14.80
C PRO A 183 -8.40 -1.97 -13.42
N ILE A 184 -8.02 -2.72 -12.41
CA ILE A 184 -8.35 -2.42 -11.01
C ILE A 184 -7.30 -1.54 -10.35
N ASN A 185 -7.72 -0.78 -9.35
CA ASN A 185 -6.84 -0.10 -8.41
C ASN A 185 -6.16 -1.13 -7.49
N ILE A 186 -4.83 -1.15 -7.46
CA ILE A 186 -4.04 -2.10 -6.65
C ILE A 186 -3.52 -1.52 -5.33
N GLY A 187 -3.99 -0.32 -4.95
CA GLY A 187 -3.71 0.26 -3.63
C GLY A 187 -2.31 0.85 -3.45
N PHE A 188 -1.65 1.26 -4.53
CA PHE A 188 -0.37 1.96 -4.49
C PHE A 188 -0.54 3.35 -5.10
N TYR A 189 -0.14 4.38 -4.35
CA TYR A 189 -0.37 5.78 -4.72
C TYR A 189 0.87 6.64 -4.50
N ILE A 190 0.96 7.74 -5.26
CA ILE A 190 1.84 8.87 -4.99
C ILE A 190 0.97 10.12 -4.93
N PHE A 191 1.12 10.92 -3.87
CA PHE A 191 0.38 12.17 -3.69
C PHE A 191 1.35 13.34 -3.49
N LYS A 192 1.10 14.48 -4.12
CA LYS A 192 1.70 15.75 -3.69
C LYS A 192 1.18 16.11 -2.30
N LYS A 193 2.08 16.48 -1.38
CA LYS A 193 1.72 16.81 0.00
C LYS A 193 0.71 17.95 0.05
N THR A 194 0.98 19.02 -0.68
CA THR A 194 0.12 20.22 -0.75
C THR A 194 -1.31 19.92 -1.23
N LEU A 195 -1.48 19.00 -2.19
CA LEU A 195 -2.81 18.57 -2.62
C LEU A 195 -3.57 17.91 -1.47
N PHE A 196 -2.91 16.97 -0.79
CA PHE A 196 -3.56 16.19 0.26
C PHE A 196 -3.88 17.05 1.49
N GLU A 197 -3.02 17.99 1.85
CA GLU A 197 -3.27 19.00 2.89
C GLU A 197 -4.51 19.84 2.57
N LYS A 198 -4.67 20.24 1.31
CA LYS A 198 -5.80 21.08 0.85
C LYS A 198 -7.11 20.30 0.76
N LEU A 199 -7.09 19.12 0.15
CA LEU A 199 -8.29 18.36 -0.20
C LEU A 199 -8.60 17.23 0.80
N GLY A 200 -7.60 16.63 1.43
CA GLY A 200 -7.80 15.49 2.31
C GLY A 200 -8.74 15.75 3.48
N LYS A 201 -8.78 16.99 3.97
CA LYS A 201 -9.69 17.41 5.05
C LYS A 201 -11.17 17.46 4.62
N LYS A 202 -11.43 17.59 3.31
CA LYS A 202 -12.77 17.78 2.75
C LYS A 202 -13.52 16.46 2.53
N PHE A 203 -12.80 15.34 2.55
CA PHE A 203 -13.32 14.02 2.19
C PHE A 203 -13.11 13.02 3.31
N GLU A 204 -14.10 12.20 3.58
CA GLU A 204 -14.01 11.16 4.62
C GLU A 204 -13.35 9.88 4.08
N SER A 205 -13.74 9.44 2.90
CA SER A 205 -13.22 8.22 2.28
C SER A 205 -12.18 8.52 1.20
N LEU A 206 -11.08 7.78 1.22
CA LEU A 206 -10.08 7.85 0.15
C LEU A 206 -10.67 7.36 -1.18
N GLU A 207 -11.33 6.19 -1.15
CA GLU A 207 -11.79 5.49 -2.36
C GLU A 207 -13.15 5.99 -2.86
N ASN A 208 -14.08 6.28 -1.94
CA ASN A 208 -15.43 6.65 -2.34
C ASN A 208 -15.59 8.15 -2.60
N ASP A 209 -14.70 8.99 -2.05
CA ASP A 209 -14.85 10.44 -2.14
C ASP A 209 -13.66 11.11 -2.82
N LEU A 210 -12.44 11.00 -2.25
CA LEU A 210 -11.28 11.75 -2.72
C LEU A 210 -10.83 11.31 -4.12
N LEU A 211 -10.63 10.00 -4.34
CA LEU A 211 -10.17 9.50 -5.65
C LEU A 211 -11.17 9.78 -6.78
N PRO A 212 -12.50 9.57 -6.62
CA PRO A 212 -13.49 9.98 -7.61
C PRO A 212 -13.46 11.49 -7.90
N HIS A 213 -13.32 12.33 -6.86
CA HIS A 213 -13.19 13.78 -7.05
C HIS A 213 -11.95 14.13 -7.88
N LEU A 214 -10.79 13.54 -7.56
CA LEU A 214 -9.55 13.77 -8.30
C LEU A 214 -9.65 13.30 -9.75
N SER A 215 -10.33 12.17 -9.99
CA SER A 215 -10.58 11.65 -11.34
C SER A 215 -11.41 12.63 -12.17
N LYS A 216 -12.57 13.09 -11.64
CA LYS A 216 -13.44 14.08 -12.30
C LYS A 216 -12.72 15.40 -12.64
N LYS A 217 -11.69 15.76 -11.87
CA LYS A 217 -10.88 16.98 -12.08
C LYS A 217 -9.63 16.74 -12.93
N ASN A 218 -9.43 15.56 -13.52
CA ASN A 218 -8.23 15.18 -14.25
C ASN A 218 -6.92 15.37 -13.46
N LEU A 219 -6.97 15.15 -12.13
CA LEU A 219 -5.82 15.28 -11.23
C LEU A 219 -5.16 13.94 -10.90
N LEU A 220 -5.64 12.85 -11.49
CA LEU A 220 -5.22 11.48 -11.20
C LEU A 220 -4.54 10.87 -12.42
N LYS A 221 -3.23 10.58 -12.31
CA LYS A 221 -2.45 9.85 -13.32
C LYS A 221 -2.51 8.35 -13.03
N ASN A 222 -2.71 7.56 -14.07
CA ASN A 222 -2.59 6.10 -13.97
C ASN A 222 -1.15 5.64 -14.25
N TYR A 223 -0.67 4.66 -13.45
CA TYR A 223 0.49 3.85 -13.72
C TYR A 223 0.07 2.39 -13.89
N ASP A 224 0.15 1.87 -15.11
CA ASP A 224 -0.23 0.50 -15.45
C ASP A 224 0.88 -0.48 -15.03
N HIS A 225 0.63 -1.24 -13.96
CA HIS A 225 1.55 -2.23 -13.42
C HIS A 225 1.44 -3.55 -14.19
N LYS A 226 2.53 -3.95 -14.84
CA LYS A 226 2.61 -5.18 -15.65
C LYS A 226 3.13 -6.40 -14.87
N GLY A 227 3.64 -6.19 -13.67
CA GLY A 227 4.22 -7.25 -12.84
C GLY A 227 3.19 -8.01 -12.01
N TYR A 228 3.66 -8.66 -10.95
CA TYR A 228 2.83 -9.40 -10.02
C TYR A 228 2.17 -8.48 -9.00
N PHE A 229 0.93 -8.80 -8.66
CA PHE A 229 0.17 -8.21 -7.57
C PHE A 229 -0.63 -9.29 -6.87
N PHE A 230 -0.55 -9.33 -5.56
CA PHE A 230 -1.33 -10.22 -4.72
C PHE A 230 -1.95 -9.42 -3.59
N ASN A 231 -3.25 -9.63 -3.41
CA ASN A 231 -4.00 -9.14 -2.25
C ASN A 231 -4.45 -10.34 -1.42
N PHE A 232 -4.34 -10.23 -0.10
CA PHE A 232 -4.65 -11.32 0.82
C PHE A 232 -5.99 -11.03 1.50
N ASP A 233 -7.10 -11.33 0.83
CA ASP A 233 -8.44 -11.16 1.39
C ASP A 233 -8.94 -12.42 2.10
N SER A 234 -8.38 -13.60 1.77
CA SER A 234 -8.74 -14.87 2.37
C SER A 234 -7.51 -15.74 2.71
N LYS A 235 -7.71 -16.73 3.61
CA LYS A 235 -6.68 -17.75 3.91
C LYS A 235 -6.30 -18.56 2.65
N ASN A 236 -7.23 -18.74 1.71
CA ASN A 236 -6.98 -19.44 0.47
C ASN A 236 -6.08 -18.64 -0.47
N ASP A 237 -6.27 -17.33 -0.56
CA ASP A 237 -5.39 -16.45 -1.36
C ASP A 237 -3.95 -16.56 -0.88
N PHE A 238 -3.77 -16.58 0.44
CA PHE A 238 -2.45 -16.73 1.06
C PHE A 238 -1.82 -18.09 0.73
N LYS A 239 -2.57 -19.20 0.85
CA LYS A 239 -2.10 -20.56 0.51
C LYS A 239 -1.76 -20.67 -0.98
N ASN A 240 -2.61 -20.16 -1.85
CA ASN A 240 -2.40 -20.18 -3.30
C ASN A 240 -1.14 -19.41 -3.69
N MET A 241 -0.93 -18.24 -3.08
CA MET A 241 0.27 -17.46 -3.33
C MET A 241 1.53 -18.16 -2.82
N GLN A 242 1.51 -18.80 -1.65
CA GLN A 242 2.66 -19.59 -1.17
C GLN A 242 3.05 -20.72 -2.15
N ARG A 243 2.07 -21.32 -2.82
CA ARG A 243 2.31 -22.37 -3.84
C ARG A 243 2.88 -21.80 -5.15
N THR A 244 2.36 -20.64 -5.58
CA THR A 244 2.73 -20.02 -6.87
C THR A 244 4.00 -19.16 -6.78
N SER A 245 4.44 -18.84 -5.58
CA SER A 245 5.34 -17.71 -5.31
C SER A 245 6.83 -17.98 -5.45
N LYS A 246 7.27 -19.23 -5.74
CA LYS A 246 8.73 -19.50 -5.89
C LYS A 246 9.40 -18.61 -6.93
N SER A 247 8.72 -18.29 -8.02
CA SER A 247 9.22 -17.37 -9.05
C SER A 247 9.06 -15.88 -8.65
N PHE A 248 7.93 -15.52 -8.01
CA PHE A 248 7.64 -14.17 -7.58
C PHE A 248 8.56 -13.69 -6.43
N LEU A 249 8.85 -14.58 -5.50
CA LEU A 249 9.64 -14.26 -4.30
C LEU A 249 11.13 -14.01 -4.59
N ARG A 250 11.62 -14.35 -5.79
CA ARG A 250 12.94 -13.95 -6.28
C ARG A 250 13.01 -12.45 -6.59
N TYR A 251 11.85 -11.78 -6.75
CA TYR A 251 11.77 -10.35 -7.10
C TYR A 251 11.43 -9.46 -5.89
N LEU A 252 11.07 -10.02 -4.73
CA LEU A 252 10.94 -9.32 -3.45
C LEU A 252 12.26 -9.39 -2.68
#